data_9c42418c2201449abb759d7ece9d307c
#
_entry.id   9c42418c2201449abb759d7ece9d307c
#
_cell.length_a   1.000
_cell.length_b   1.000
_cell.length_c   1.000
_cell.angle_alpha   90.00
_cell.angle_beta   90.00
_cell.angle_gamma   90.00
#
_symmetry.space_group_name_H-M   'P 1'
#
loop_
_entity.id
_entity.type
_entity.pdbx_description
1 polymer ?
#
loop_
_entity_poly.entity_id
_entity_poly.type
_entity_poly.pdbx_seq_one_letter_code
_entity_poly.pdbx_strand_id
1 'polypeptide(L)'
;MQLYFVLDPATDPLVIGFSQEQLDDMRAVSPPESVHALDVEKLRQPDIRFWTAWMQQPNGSVLVGTCALKQLDASHAELKTMRVQSGYRGSETAHRILAHALNEAQASGVDRISLETGTEPFFTPARKFYARNGFESCEPFGGYQLDPHSCFMTRAI
;
A
#
# COMPACT_ATOMS: atom_id res chain seq x y z
N MET A 1 -19.17 11.87 -8.25
CA MET A 1 -17.72 12.02 -8.15
C MET A 1 -17.05 10.72 -8.57
N GLN A 2 -15.94 10.81 -9.26
CA GLN A 2 -15.30 9.66 -9.87
C GLN A 2 -13.90 9.49 -9.33
N LEU A 3 -13.57 8.26 -8.92
CA LEU A 3 -12.23 7.87 -8.50
C LEU A 3 -11.45 7.36 -9.72
N TYR A 4 -10.23 7.83 -9.91
CA TYR A 4 -9.36 7.35 -10.97
C TYR A 4 -7.93 7.16 -10.45
N PHE A 5 -7.13 6.37 -11.18
CA PHE A 5 -5.79 5.99 -10.78
C PHE A 5 -4.78 6.41 -11.84
N VAL A 6 -3.62 6.84 -11.37
CA VAL A 6 -2.50 7.23 -12.23
C VAL A 6 -1.28 6.41 -11.83
N LEU A 7 -0.64 5.76 -12.82
CA LEU A 7 0.69 5.21 -12.61
C LEU A 7 1.63 6.39 -12.48
N ASP A 8 2.21 6.58 -11.31
CA ASP A 8 2.77 7.87 -10.91
C ASP A 8 4.29 7.79 -10.77
N PRO A 9 5.05 8.74 -11.37
CA PRO A 9 6.50 8.75 -11.26
C PRO A 9 7.01 9.27 -9.90
N ALA A 10 6.11 9.63 -8.97
CA ALA A 10 6.45 10.15 -7.64
C ALA A 10 7.35 11.41 -7.71
N THR A 11 7.00 12.35 -8.57
CA THR A 11 7.73 13.62 -8.75
C THR A 11 6.95 14.84 -8.31
N ASP A 12 5.62 14.74 -8.20
CA ASP A 12 4.77 15.86 -7.76
C ASP A 12 4.97 16.11 -6.26
N PRO A 13 5.24 17.37 -5.84
CA PRO A 13 5.39 17.70 -4.42
C PRO A 13 4.22 17.27 -3.54
N LEU A 14 2.99 17.29 -4.05
CA LEU A 14 1.82 16.82 -3.32
C LEU A 14 1.91 15.33 -3.03
N VAL A 15 2.32 14.53 -4.01
CA VAL A 15 2.48 13.08 -3.88
C VAL A 15 3.65 12.76 -2.94
N ILE A 16 4.76 13.46 -3.10
CA ILE A 16 5.94 13.31 -2.22
C ILE A 16 5.57 13.60 -0.77
N GLY A 17 4.84 14.68 -0.52
CA GLY A 17 4.39 15.05 0.82
C GLY A 17 3.46 14.02 1.44
N PHE A 18 2.54 13.47 0.66
CA PHE A 18 1.63 12.41 1.09
C PHE A 18 2.40 11.14 1.52
N SER A 19 3.39 10.74 0.73
CA SER A 19 4.22 9.56 1.03
C SER A 19 5.11 9.78 2.25
N GLN A 20 5.66 10.98 2.40
CA GLN A 20 6.49 11.33 3.57
C GLN A 20 5.67 11.33 4.86
N GLU A 21 4.43 11.79 4.81
CA GLU A 21 3.51 11.76 5.95
C GLU A 21 3.27 10.32 6.42
N GLN A 22 3.12 9.37 5.50
CA GLN A 22 2.99 7.96 5.86
C GLN A 22 4.22 7.45 6.61
N LEU A 23 5.42 7.74 6.12
CA LEU A 23 6.66 7.37 6.79
C LEU A 23 6.75 7.96 8.19
N ASP A 24 6.41 9.23 8.34
CA ASP A 24 6.46 9.93 9.63
C ASP A 24 5.49 9.29 10.63
N ASP A 25 4.27 8.95 10.20
CA ASP A 25 3.29 8.27 11.04
C ASP A 25 3.79 6.90 11.51
N MET A 26 4.42 6.14 10.63
CA MET A 26 4.95 4.82 10.97
C MET A 26 6.13 4.91 11.91
N ARG A 27 7.05 5.85 11.69
CA ARG A 27 8.21 6.08 12.56
C ARG A 27 7.83 6.54 13.95
N ALA A 28 6.67 7.17 14.11
CA ALA A 28 6.17 7.62 15.41
C ALA A 28 5.70 6.47 16.30
N VAL A 29 5.35 5.31 15.73
CA VAL A 29 4.73 4.19 16.46
C VAL A 29 5.52 2.89 16.40
N SER A 30 6.55 2.80 15.54
CA SER A 30 7.34 1.56 15.36
C SER A 30 8.84 1.85 15.45
N PRO A 31 9.65 0.87 15.94
CA PRO A 31 11.11 1.01 15.92
C PRO A 31 11.61 1.21 14.48
N PRO A 32 12.69 1.99 14.26
CA PRO A 32 13.19 2.24 12.90
C PRO A 32 13.50 0.98 12.11
N GLU A 33 14.03 -0.05 12.75
CA GLU A 33 14.36 -1.33 12.10
C GLU A 33 13.13 -2.12 11.66
N SER A 34 11.95 -1.79 12.18
CA SER A 34 10.68 -2.45 11.84
C SER A 34 9.83 -1.63 10.86
N VAL A 35 10.31 -0.48 10.40
CA VAL A 35 9.63 0.36 9.41
C VAL A 35 10.12 -0.01 8.03
N HIS A 36 9.26 -0.64 7.24
CA HIS A 36 9.56 -1.14 5.89
C HIS A 36 8.86 -0.35 4.78
N ALA A 37 8.27 0.79 5.10
CA ALA A 37 7.63 1.65 4.11
C ALA A 37 8.68 2.24 3.16
N LEU A 38 8.27 2.40 1.90
CA LEU A 38 9.15 2.92 0.86
C LEU A 38 9.25 4.44 0.93
N ASP A 39 10.48 4.97 0.85
CA ASP A 39 10.69 6.39 0.57
C ASP A 39 10.48 6.68 -0.92
N VAL A 40 10.49 7.95 -1.29
CA VAL A 40 10.23 8.38 -2.68
C VAL A 40 11.23 7.79 -3.68
N GLU A 41 12.50 7.69 -3.30
CA GLU A 41 13.53 7.13 -4.17
C GLU A 41 13.26 5.66 -4.49
N LYS A 42 12.81 4.89 -3.49
CA LYS A 42 12.46 3.48 -3.67
C LYS A 42 11.20 3.32 -4.53
N LEU A 43 10.23 4.24 -4.42
CA LEU A 43 9.02 4.22 -5.26
C LEU A 43 9.33 4.35 -6.74
N ARG A 44 10.48 4.93 -7.10
CA ARG A 44 10.90 5.14 -8.50
C ARG A 44 11.68 3.95 -9.09
N GLN A 45 11.93 2.91 -8.31
CA GLN A 45 12.72 1.76 -8.79
C GLN A 45 11.92 0.91 -9.78
N PRO A 46 12.61 0.22 -10.72
CA PRO A 46 11.95 -0.56 -11.77
C PRO A 46 11.09 -1.72 -11.28
N ASP A 47 11.38 -2.27 -10.09
CA ASP A 47 10.61 -3.37 -9.49
C ASP A 47 9.35 -2.89 -8.74
N ILE A 48 9.12 -1.57 -8.70
CA ILE A 48 7.99 -0.94 -8.04
C ILE A 48 7.06 -0.31 -9.08
N ARG A 49 5.78 -0.67 -9.02
CA ARG A 49 4.70 0.06 -9.70
C ARG A 49 3.91 0.83 -8.66
N PHE A 50 3.88 2.14 -8.78
CA PHE A 50 3.25 3.04 -7.80
C PHE A 50 2.10 3.79 -8.46
N TRP A 51 0.92 3.73 -7.82
CA TRP A 51 -0.27 4.44 -8.29
C TRP A 51 -0.74 5.45 -7.26
N THR A 52 -1.22 6.58 -7.75
CA THR A 52 -1.98 7.55 -6.98
C THR A 52 -3.45 7.43 -7.34
N ALA A 53 -4.29 7.61 -6.33
CA ALA A 53 -5.75 7.57 -6.47
C ALA A 53 -6.30 8.98 -6.27
N TRP A 54 -7.12 9.42 -7.21
CA TRP A 54 -7.66 10.78 -7.25
C TRP A 54 -9.17 10.74 -7.31
N MET A 55 -9.80 11.61 -6.54
CA MET A 55 -11.24 11.83 -6.61
C MET A 55 -11.51 13.08 -7.44
N GLN A 56 -12.19 12.93 -8.57
CA GLN A 56 -12.59 14.06 -9.41
C GLN A 56 -13.72 14.82 -8.73
N GLN A 57 -13.57 16.13 -8.63
CA GLN A 57 -14.54 17.04 -8.05
C GLN A 57 -14.76 18.24 -9.00
N PRO A 58 -15.84 19.04 -8.83
CA PRO A 58 -16.11 20.16 -9.73
C PRO A 58 -14.97 21.17 -9.82
N ASN A 59 -14.21 21.36 -8.74
CA ASN A 59 -13.12 22.34 -8.67
C ASN A 59 -11.74 21.71 -8.88
N GLY A 60 -11.65 20.50 -9.44
CA GLY A 60 -10.41 19.79 -9.68
C GLY A 60 -10.36 18.45 -8.97
N SER A 61 -9.21 17.80 -9.01
CA SER A 61 -9.04 16.47 -8.42
C SER A 61 -8.31 16.55 -7.08
N VAL A 62 -8.68 15.66 -6.16
CA VAL A 62 -8.08 15.54 -4.83
C VAL A 62 -7.36 14.20 -4.73
N LEU A 63 -6.12 14.23 -4.24
CA LEU A 63 -5.36 13.01 -3.94
C LEU A 63 -5.97 12.35 -2.72
N VAL A 64 -6.51 11.15 -2.88
CA VAL A 64 -7.22 10.44 -1.82
C VAL A 64 -6.49 9.20 -1.32
N GLY A 65 -5.49 8.72 -2.06
CA GLY A 65 -4.74 7.57 -1.62
C GLY A 65 -3.65 7.13 -2.58
N THR A 66 -2.92 6.11 -2.15
CA THR A 66 -1.84 5.50 -2.93
C THR A 66 -1.86 3.99 -2.76
N CYS A 67 -1.23 3.28 -3.68
CA CYS A 67 -0.84 1.89 -3.51
C CYS A 67 0.37 1.60 -4.40
N ALA A 68 1.14 0.58 -4.04
CA ALA A 68 2.27 0.15 -4.83
C ALA A 68 2.37 -1.37 -4.83
N LEU A 69 2.95 -1.92 -5.90
CA LEU A 69 3.28 -3.34 -6.00
C LEU A 69 4.78 -3.46 -6.24
N LYS A 70 5.44 -4.24 -5.39
CA LYS A 70 6.84 -4.62 -5.59
C LYS A 70 6.87 -6.03 -6.17
N GLN A 71 7.49 -6.19 -7.34
CA GLN A 71 7.65 -7.49 -7.96
C GLN A 71 8.66 -8.32 -7.16
N LEU A 72 8.25 -9.49 -6.65
CA LEU A 72 9.12 -10.40 -5.91
C LEU A 72 9.66 -11.49 -6.83
N ASP A 73 8.79 -12.08 -7.64
CA ASP A 73 9.12 -13.04 -8.69
C ASP A 73 8.04 -12.98 -9.78
N ALA A 74 8.07 -13.89 -10.72
CA ALA A 74 7.17 -13.86 -11.88
C ALA A 74 5.68 -13.96 -11.49
N SER A 75 5.35 -14.57 -10.34
CA SER A 75 3.97 -14.83 -9.93
C SER A 75 3.59 -14.21 -8.58
N HIS A 76 4.53 -13.57 -7.88
CA HIS A 76 4.33 -13.05 -6.53
C HIS A 76 4.74 -11.58 -6.45
N ALA A 77 3.87 -10.75 -5.91
CA ALA A 77 4.16 -9.34 -5.66
C ALA A 77 3.79 -8.96 -4.22
N GLU A 78 4.41 -7.91 -3.74
CA GLU A 78 4.15 -7.34 -2.42
C GLU A 78 3.36 -6.05 -2.56
N LEU A 79 2.24 -5.94 -1.83
CA LEU A 79 1.48 -4.70 -1.70
C LEU A 79 2.20 -3.79 -0.71
N LYS A 80 2.53 -2.59 -1.14
CA LYS A 80 3.22 -1.58 -0.33
C LYS A 80 2.55 -0.22 -0.47
N THR A 81 2.86 0.68 0.45
CA THR A 81 2.46 2.10 0.34
C THR A 81 0.95 2.26 0.16
N MET A 82 0.16 1.33 0.70
CA MET A 82 -1.29 1.43 0.72
C MET A 82 -1.70 2.44 1.79
N ARG A 83 -2.20 3.59 1.36
CA ARG A 83 -2.61 4.66 2.25
C ARG A 83 -3.85 5.35 1.70
N VAL A 84 -4.77 5.68 2.59
CA VAL A 84 -5.97 6.47 2.27
C VAL A 84 -5.91 7.75 3.08
N GLN A 85 -6.18 8.88 2.41
CA GLN A 85 -6.23 10.20 3.04
C GLN A 85 -7.31 10.19 4.14
N SER A 86 -7.03 10.82 5.28
CA SER A 86 -7.84 10.69 6.50
C SER A 86 -9.34 10.98 6.31
N GLY A 87 -9.69 11.95 5.46
CA GLY A 87 -11.08 12.29 5.18
C GLY A 87 -11.85 11.22 4.38
N TYR A 88 -11.15 10.23 3.84
CA TYR A 88 -11.73 9.14 3.03
C TYR A 88 -11.57 7.77 3.67
N ARG A 89 -11.02 7.69 4.88
CA ARG A 89 -10.89 6.43 5.64
C ARG A 89 -12.27 5.94 6.08
N GLY A 90 -12.42 4.61 6.16
CA GLY A 90 -13.69 3.99 6.53
C GLY A 90 -14.74 4.01 5.42
N SER A 91 -14.39 4.49 4.23
CA SER A 91 -15.26 4.53 3.05
C SER A 91 -14.90 3.42 2.06
N GLU A 92 -15.66 3.34 0.95
CA GLU A 92 -15.36 2.45 -0.17
C GLU A 92 -14.01 2.71 -0.83
N THR A 93 -13.42 3.87 -0.62
CA THR A 93 -12.17 4.28 -1.26
C THR A 93 -11.05 3.27 -1.05
N ALA A 94 -10.85 2.80 0.19
CA ALA A 94 -9.83 1.81 0.50
C ALA A 94 -10.03 0.51 -0.28
N HIS A 95 -11.28 0.02 -0.36
CA HIS A 95 -11.60 -1.19 -1.13
C HIS A 95 -11.32 -1.02 -2.61
N ARG A 96 -11.63 0.15 -3.17
CA ARG A 96 -11.39 0.44 -4.58
C ARG A 96 -9.91 0.56 -4.90
N ILE A 97 -9.11 1.13 -4.01
CA ILE A 97 -7.66 1.21 -4.17
C ILE A 97 -7.05 -0.20 -4.14
N LEU A 98 -7.44 -1.02 -3.16
CA LEU A 98 -6.99 -2.40 -3.09
C LEU A 98 -7.40 -3.20 -4.33
N ALA A 99 -8.65 -3.06 -4.78
CA ALA A 99 -9.13 -3.74 -5.98
C ALA A 99 -8.31 -3.35 -7.21
N HIS A 100 -7.94 -2.07 -7.34
CA HIS A 100 -7.08 -1.62 -8.43
C HIS A 100 -5.73 -2.35 -8.40
N ALA A 101 -5.07 -2.41 -7.24
CA ALA A 101 -3.78 -3.08 -7.10
C ALA A 101 -3.89 -4.57 -7.45
N LEU A 102 -4.92 -5.26 -6.95
CA LEU A 102 -5.15 -6.68 -7.24
C LEU A 102 -5.41 -6.93 -8.73
N ASN A 103 -6.19 -6.08 -9.37
CA ASN A 103 -6.48 -6.18 -10.81
C ASN A 103 -5.22 -5.96 -11.65
N GLU A 104 -4.41 -4.97 -11.31
CA GLU A 104 -3.16 -4.70 -12.00
C GLU A 104 -2.16 -5.86 -11.83
N ALA A 105 -2.08 -6.43 -10.64
CA ALA A 105 -1.24 -7.60 -10.37
C ALA A 105 -1.69 -8.79 -11.22
N GLN A 106 -2.98 -9.09 -11.22
CA GLN A 106 -3.55 -10.20 -11.99
C GLN A 106 -3.33 -10.04 -13.49
N ALA A 107 -3.50 -8.82 -14.00
CA ALA A 107 -3.28 -8.51 -15.41
C ALA A 107 -1.81 -8.72 -15.83
N SER A 108 -0.86 -8.64 -14.90
CA SER A 108 0.57 -8.87 -15.18
C SER A 108 1.05 -10.30 -14.90
N GLY A 109 0.13 -11.22 -14.60
CA GLY A 109 0.46 -12.63 -14.39
C GLY A 109 0.78 -13.00 -12.94
N VAL A 110 0.59 -12.08 -12.01
CA VAL A 110 0.76 -12.34 -10.57
C VAL A 110 -0.45 -13.12 -10.06
N ASP A 111 -0.22 -14.17 -9.29
CA ASP A 111 -1.29 -15.00 -8.73
C ASP A 111 -1.31 -14.99 -7.17
N ARG A 112 -0.39 -14.28 -6.55
CA ARG A 112 -0.33 -14.12 -5.09
C ARG A 112 0.18 -12.74 -4.71
N ILE A 113 -0.50 -12.11 -3.76
CA ILE A 113 -0.11 -10.84 -3.17
C ILE A 113 0.15 -11.06 -1.69
N SER A 114 1.28 -10.55 -1.20
CA SER A 114 1.62 -10.56 0.22
C SER A 114 1.88 -9.14 0.69
N LEU A 115 1.82 -8.92 1.99
CA LEU A 115 2.07 -7.62 2.59
C LEU A 115 2.66 -7.77 3.99
N GLU A 116 3.32 -6.72 4.43
CA GLU A 116 3.77 -6.55 5.80
C GLU A 116 3.07 -5.32 6.39
N THR A 117 2.58 -5.43 7.61
CA THR A 117 2.03 -4.31 8.37
C THR A 117 2.44 -4.45 9.83
N GLY A 118 2.18 -3.42 10.64
CA GLY A 118 2.59 -3.43 12.04
C GLY A 118 1.65 -4.22 12.95
N THR A 119 2.14 -4.52 14.15
CA THR A 119 1.38 -5.20 15.20
C THR A 119 0.84 -4.22 16.26
N GLU A 120 1.33 -2.99 16.30
CA GLU A 120 0.87 -1.97 17.24
C GLU A 120 -0.61 -1.61 17.00
N PRO A 121 -1.31 -1.07 18.03
CA PRO A 121 -2.73 -0.70 17.89
C PRO A 121 -3.02 0.27 16.75
N PHE A 122 -2.07 1.12 16.39
CA PHE A 122 -2.16 2.02 15.23
C PHE A 122 -2.52 1.27 13.94
N PHE A 123 -2.03 0.03 13.78
CA PHE A 123 -2.23 -0.78 12.57
C PHE A 123 -3.44 -1.71 12.66
N THR A 124 -4.19 -1.71 13.75
CA THR A 124 -5.37 -2.58 13.89
C THR A 124 -6.38 -2.39 12.77
N PRO A 125 -6.74 -1.16 12.36
CA PRO A 125 -7.66 -0.97 11.24
C PRO A 125 -7.14 -1.58 9.94
N ALA A 126 -5.85 -1.47 9.67
CA ALA A 126 -5.24 -2.04 8.48
C ALA A 126 -5.31 -3.57 8.49
N ARG A 127 -4.93 -4.21 9.60
CA ARG A 127 -5.00 -5.67 9.72
C ARG A 127 -6.42 -6.19 9.52
N LYS A 128 -7.42 -5.52 10.11
CA LYS A 128 -8.84 -5.89 9.93
C LYS A 128 -9.30 -5.70 8.49
N PHE A 129 -8.88 -4.62 7.86
CA PHE A 129 -9.20 -4.34 6.47
C PHE A 129 -8.67 -5.45 5.55
N TYR A 130 -7.42 -5.83 5.69
CA TYR A 130 -6.84 -6.89 4.88
C TYR A 130 -7.49 -8.25 5.15
N ALA A 131 -7.75 -8.57 6.40
CA ALA A 131 -8.44 -9.82 6.75
C ALA A 131 -9.83 -9.90 6.11
N ARG A 132 -10.59 -8.79 6.13
CA ARG A 132 -11.91 -8.74 5.46
C ARG A 132 -11.81 -8.89 3.95
N ASN A 133 -10.66 -8.59 3.37
CA ASN A 133 -10.41 -8.70 1.93
C ASN A 133 -9.68 -9.98 1.54
N GLY A 134 -9.74 -11.01 2.38
CA GLY A 134 -9.25 -12.34 2.05
C GLY A 134 -7.77 -12.59 2.31
N PHE A 135 -7.07 -11.66 2.95
CA PHE A 135 -5.70 -11.88 3.37
C PHE A 135 -5.65 -12.68 4.65
N GLU A 136 -4.75 -13.66 4.69
CA GLU A 136 -4.52 -14.52 5.85
C GLU A 136 -3.11 -14.33 6.37
N SER A 137 -2.90 -14.59 7.66
CA SER A 137 -1.56 -14.55 8.26
C SER A 137 -0.65 -15.56 7.58
N CYS A 138 0.61 -15.18 7.37
CA CYS A 138 1.61 -16.04 6.77
C CYS A 138 2.98 -15.82 7.40
N GLU A 139 3.94 -16.66 7.02
CA GLU A 139 5.34 -16.52 7.39
C GLU A 139 5.96 -15.31 6.65
N PRO A 140 7.09 -14.78 7.15
CA PRO A 140 7.82 -13.75 6.41
C PRO A 140 8.14 -14.20 4.98
N PHE A 141 8.07 -13.28 4.04
CA PHE A 141 8.33 -13.52 2.62
C PHE A 141 9.41 -12.57 2.11
N GLY A 142 9.94 -12.83 0.92
CA GLY A 142 10.98 -11.99 0.33
C GLY A 142 12.20 -11.89 1.25
N GLY A 143 12.69 -10.69 1.47
CA GLY A 143 13.83 -10.44 2.36
C GLY A 143 13.47 -10.21 3.84
N TYR A 144 12.21 -10.38 4.21
CA TYR A 144 11.78 -10.13 5.59
C TYR A 144 12.18 -11.25 6.54
N GLN A 145 12.37 -10.89 7.82
CA GLN A 145 12.62 -11.80 8.93
C GLN A 145 11.49 -11.65 9.96
N LEU A 146 11.32 -12.66 10.82
CA LEU A 146 10.39 -12.56 11.93
C LEU A 146 10.73 -11.36 12.79
N ASP A 147 9.71 -10.58 13.12
CA ASP A 147 9.83 -9.34 13.90
C ASP A 147 8.54 -9.21 14.71
N PRO A 148 8.61 -9.02 16.05
CA PRO A 148 7.41 -8.85 16.88
C PRO A 148 6.60 -7.60 16.52
N HIS A 149 7.20 -6.64 15.81
CA HIS A 149 6.53 -5.43 15.34
C HIS A 149 5.93 -5.56 13.94
N SER A 150 6.09 -6.73 13.28
CA SER A 150 5.61 -6.97 11.92
C SER A 150 4.62 -8.13 11.88
N CYS A 151 3.56 -7.93 11.09
CA CYS A 151 2.57 -8.93 10.76
C CYS A 151 2.64 -9.18 9.25
N PHE A 152 2.70 -10.45 8.83
CA PHE A 152 2.77 -10.81 7.42
C PHE A 152 1.46 -11.45 7.02
N MET A 153 0.93 -11.04 5.87
CA MET A 153 -0.34 -11.54 5.35
C MET A 153 -0.22 -11.81 3.86
N THR A 154 -1.02 -12.75 3.37
CA THR A 154 -0.98 -13.18 1.98
C THR A 154 -2.36 -13.54 1.47
N ARG A 155 -2.54 -13.40 0.16
CA ARG A 155 -3.77 -13.77 -0.55
C ARG A 155 -3.45 -14.29 -1.94
N ALA A 156 -4.05 -15.42 -2.33
CA ALA A 156 -4.08 -15.85 -3.72
C ALA A 156 -5.08 -15.01 -4.52
N ILE A 157 -4.74 -14.70 -5.75
CA ILE A 157 -5.60 -13.91 -6.63
C ILE A 157 -5.82 -14.58 -7.99
#